data_9a139715df6db0068ee9a359565d143e
#
_entry.id   9a139715df6db0068ee9a359565d143e
#
_cell.length_a   1.000
_cell.length_b   1.000
_cell.length_c   1.000
_cell.angle_alpha   90.00
_cell.angle_beta   90.00
_cell.angle_gamma   90.00
#
_symmetry.space_group_name_H-M   'P 1'
#
loop_
_entity.id
_entity.type
_entity.pdbx_description
1 polymer ?
#
loop_
_entity_poly.entity_id
_entity_poly.type
_entity_poly.pdbx_seq_one_letter_code
_entity_poly.pdbx_strand_id
1 'polypeptide(L)'
;MKRIIAAALACAMLSPALFASVGSNSADYVGGTIASIKAGTEGKVSSDNEKVYVFTSKHADLKIPYDRVEALEYGQKAGRRLGLALVVNPLLLLSTKRKHFLTISWKDDNDMDQAVVLELGKDIVRVQLATLQARTGRKVEYQDDEARKYGAGGM
;
A
#
# COMPACT_ATOMS: atom_id res chain seq x y z
N MET A 1 -55.39 -27.13 -35.55
CA MET A 1 -54.86 -25.78 -35.21
C MET A 1 -54.38 -25.81 -33.78
N LYS A 2 -53.10 -26.07 -33.57
CA LYS A 2 -52.51 -26.07 -32.21
C LYS A 2 -51.42 -25.00 -32.20
N ARG A 3 -51.68 -23.90 -31.50
CA ARG A 3 -50.72 -22.81 -31.30
C ARG A 3 -49.78 -23.21 -30.20
N ILE A 4 -48.51 -23.45 -30.56
CA ILE A 4 -47.45 -23.67 -29.63
C ILE A 4 -46.86 -22.31 -29.28
N ILE A 5 -47.10 -21.84 -28.07
CA ILE A 5 -46.49 -20.63 -27.50
C ILE A 5 -45.14 -21.05 -26.92
N ALA A 6 -44.07 -20.68 -27.62
CA ALA A 6 -42.71 -20.83 -27.10
C ALA A 6 -42.46 -19.70 -26.09
N ALA A 7 -42.47 -20.03 -24.82
CA ALA A 7 -42.03 -19.11 -23.76
C ALA A 7 -40.48 -19.11 -23.75
N ALA A 8 -39.90 -18.05 -24.26
CA ALA A 8 -38.48 -17.80 -24.14
C ALA A 8 -38.14 -17.37 -22.68
N LEU A 9 -37.56 -18.29 -21.92
CA LEU A 9 -37.07 -18.01 -20.58
C LEU A 9 -35.74 -17.24 -20.69
N ALA A 10 -35.83 -15.92 -20.64
CA ALA A 10 -34.63 -15.07 -20.53
C ALA A 10 -34.06 -15.21 -19.11
N CYS A 11 -33.11 -16.12 -18.95
CA CYS A 11 -32.30 -16.24 -17.73
C CYS A 11 -31.38 -15.03 -17.65
N ALA A 12 -31.83 -13.95 -16.99
CA ALA A 12 -30.98 -12.84 -16.65
C ALA A 12 -29.96 -13.32 -15.61
N MET A 13 -28.73 -13.57 -16.08
CA MET A 13 -27.56 -13.79 -15.25
C MET A 13 -27.27 -12.48 -14.49
N LEU A 14 -27.95 -12.26 -13.37
CA LEU A 14 -27.48 -11.29 -12.38
C LEU A 14 -26.21 -11.89 -11.79
N SER A 15 -25.07 -11.51 -12.35
CA SER A 15 -23.80 -11.70 -11.66
C SER A 15 -23.85 -10.84 -10.39
N PRO A 16 -23.81 -11.43 -9.18
CA PRO A 16 -23.59 -10.62 -8.00
C PRO A 16 -22.22 -9.99 -8.17
N ALA A 17 -22.17 -8.67 -8.32
CA ALA A 17 -20.94 -7.93 -8.12
C ALA A 17 -20.48 -8.29 -6.69
N LEU A 18 -19.49 -9.14 -6.59
CA LEU A 18 -18.74 -9.38 -5.36
C LEU A 18 -18.14 -8.03 -4.97
N PHE A 19 -18.87 -7.25 -4.18
CA PHE A 19 -18.26 -6.20 -3.39
C PHE A 19 -17.32 -6.93 -2.42
N ALA A 20 -16.09 -7.15 -2.87
CA ALA A 20 -15.02 -7.52 -1.97
C ALA A 20 -15.06 -6.46 -0.87
N SER A 21 -15.38 -6.89 0.33
CA SER A 21 -15.29 -6.07 1.53
C SER A 21 -13.92 -5.43 1.50
N VAL A 22 -13.87 -4.14 1.19
CA VAL A 22 -12.64 -3.35 1.26
C VAL A 22 -12.29 -3.32 2.73
N GLY A 23 -11.45 -4.26 3.15
CA GLY A 23 -10.80 -4.21 4.45
C GLY A 23 -10.23 -2.80 4.59
N SER A 24 -10.30 -2.25 5.77
CA SER A 24 -9.81 -0.90 6.04
C SER A 24 -8.37 -0.77 5.54
N ASN A 25 -8.16 -0.21 4.35
CA ASN A 25 -6.84 0.09 3.77
C ASN A 25 -6.16 1.25 4.52
N SER A 26 -6.36 1.31 5.84
CA SER A 26 -5.84 2.38 6.66
C SER A 26 -4.32 2.35 6.70
N ALA A 27 -3.74 3.52 6.57
CA ALA A 27 -2.32 3.74 6.70
C ALA A 27 -2.07 5.14 7.24
N ASP A 28 -0.98 5.30 7.99
CA ASP A 28 -0.58 6.59 8.51
C ASP A 28 0.74 7.01 7.85
N TYR A 29 0.82 8.26 7.42
CA TYR A 29 2.06 8.84 6.93
C TYR A 29 2.98 9.13 8.12
N VAL A 30 4.04 8.33 8.26
CA VAL A 30 4.98 8.44 9.39
C VAL A 30 6.04 9.50 9.12
N GLY A 31 6.42 9.65 7.85
CA GLY A 31 7.41 10.61 7.42
C GLY A 31 7.89 10.35 6.00
N GLY A 32 8.79 11.19 5.52
CA GLY A 32 9.33 11.08 4.18
C GLY A 32 9.89 12.40 3.67
N THR A 33 10.12 12.47 2.37
CA THR A 33 10.61 13.68 1.68
C THR A 33 9.50 14.63 1.26
N ILE A 34 8.22 14.22 1.39
CA ILE A 34 7.06 14.98 0.92
C ILE A 34 6.67 16.04 1.95
N ALA A 35 7.10 17.27 1.73
CA ALA A 35 6.89 18.38 2.66
C ALA A 35 5.41 18.79 2.83
N SER A 36 4.55 18.48 1.87
CA SER A 36 3.12 18.82 1.91
C SER A 36 2.30 17.92 2.86
N ILE A 37 2.85 16.78 3.29
CA ILE A 37 2.18 15.85 4.18
C ILE A 37 2.88 15.84 5.54
N LYS A 38 2.14 16.15 6.59
CA LYS A 38 2.69 16.14 7.95
C LYS A 38 2.83 14.70 8.47
N ALA A 39 3.92 14.44 9.21
CA ALA A 39 4.10 13.18 9.91
C ALA A 39 2.95 12.96 10.92
N GLY A 40 2.41 11.74 10.95
CA GLY A 40 1.23 11.38 11.74
C GLY A 40 -0.10 11.65 11.03
N THR A 41 -0.09 11.98 9.72
CA THR A 41 -1.33 12.13 8.96
C THR A 41 -1.95 10.77 8.68
N GLU A 42 -3.17 10.56 9.17
CA GLU A 42 -3.98 9.38 8.90
C GLU A 42 -4.53 9.41 7.48
N GLY A 43 -4.59 8.26 6.85
CA GLY A 43 -5.09 8.11 5.48
C GLY A 43 -5.39 6.67 5.11
N LYS A 44 -5.46 6.44 3.82
CA LYS A 44 -5.69 5.13 3.22
C LYS A 44 -4.75 4.91 2.07
N VAL A 45 -4.36 3.66 1.86
CA VAL A 45 -3.60 3.26 0.68
C VAL A 45 -4.49 2.51 -0.30
N SER A 46 -4.23 2.71 -1.59
CA SER A 46 -4.87 1.96 -2.66
C SER A 46 -3.84 1.54 -3.69
N SER A 47 -3.99 0.29 -4.13
CA SER A 47 -3.28 -0.30 -5.27
C SER A 47 -4.23 -0.65 -6.43
N ASP A 48 -5.42 -0.06 -6.47
CA ASP A 48 -6.43 -0.35 -7.50
C ASP A 48 -6.02 0.17 -8.88
N ASN A 49 -5.24 1.24 -8.91
CA ASN A 49 -4.69 1.80 -10.14
C ASN A 49 -3.52 0.94 -10.63
N GLU A 50 -3.47 0.66 -11.94
CA GLU A 50 -2.41 -0.18 -12.53
C GLU A 50 -1.05 0.51 -12.67
N LYS A 51 -1.01 1.84 -12.60
CA LYS A 51 0.20 2.65 -12.84
C LYS A 51 0.78 3.28 -11.59
N VAL A 52 -0.06 3.54 -10.58
CA VAL A 52 0.36 4.28 -9.39
C VAL A 52 -0.16 3.64 -8.11
N TYR A 53 0.68 3.65 -7.09
CA TYR A 53 0.28 3.42 -5.70
C TYR A 53 -0.18 4.74 -5.10
N VAL A 54 -1.31 4.75 -4.41
CA VAL A 54 -1.91 5.98 -3.91
C VAL A 54 -2.04 5.93 -2.39
N PHE A 55 -1.56 6.98 -1.73
CA PHE A 55 -1.92 7.28 -0.35
C PHE A 55 -2.82 8.50 -0.36
N THR A 56 -4.04 8.37 0.18
CA THR A 56 -5.05 9.42 0.25
C THR A 56 -5.30 9.80 1.68
N SER A 57 -5.22 11.08 1.99
CA SER A 57 -5.57 11.66 3.28
C SER A 57 -6.62 12.75 3.14
N LYS A 58 -7.10 13.29 4.26
CA LYS A 58 -8.08 14.38 4.25
C LYS A 58 -7.56 15.65 3.55
N HIS A 59 -6.25 15.86 3.50
CA HIS A 59 -5.66 17.12 3.06
C HIS A 59 -4.73 16.99 1.84
N ALA A 60 -4.29 15.80 1.51
CA ALA A 60 -3.35 15.59 0.41
C ALA A 60 -3.38 14.14 -0.07
N ASP A 61 -3.15 13.98 -1.37
CA ASP A 61 -2.94 12.67 -2.02
C ASP A 61 -1.49 12.56 -2.47
N LEU A 62 -0.89 11.41 -2.22
CA LEU A 62 0.42 11.03 -2.73
C LEU A 62 0.25 9.92 -3.76
N LYS A 63 0.76 10.14 -4.97
CA LYS A 63 0.76 9.16 -6.05
C LYS A 63 2.20 8.76 -6.36
N ILE A 64 2.48 7.48 -6.30
CA ILE A 64 3.81 6.91 -6.53
C ILE A 64 3.74 6.03 -7.77
N PRO A 65 4.37 6.40 -8.90
CA PRO A 65 4.41 5.58 -10.10
C PRO A 65 5.17 4.29 -9.85
N TYR A 66 4.58 3.13 -10.19
CA TYR A 66 5.21 1.83 -9.94
C TYR A 66 6.50 1.63 -10.71
N ASP A 67 6.58 2.15 -11.92
CA ASP A 67 7.75 2.07 -12.80
C ASP A 67 8.95 2.89 -12.31
N ARG A 68 8.71 3.84 -11.40
CA ARG A 68 9.74 4.69 -10.81
C ARG A 68 10.19 4.25 -9.42
N VAL A 69 9.56 3.22 -8.87
CA VAL A 69 9.96 2.68 -7.56
C VAL A 69 11.31 2.00 -7.67
N GLU A 70 12.22 2.38 -6.80
CA GLU A 70 13.59 1.85 -6.73
C GLU A 70 13.76 0.80 -5.64
N ALA A 71 13.14 1.04 -4.46
CA ALA A 71 13.26 0.14 -3.33
C ALA A 71 11.97 0.06 -2.52
N LEU A 72 11.73 -1.13 -1.96
CA LEU A 72 10.67 -1.44 -1.02
C LEU A 72 11.31 -2.04 0.23
N GLU A 73 11.08 -1.45 1.39
CA GLU A 73 11.55 -1.98 2.68
C GLU A 73 10.37 -2.16 3.62
N TYR A 74 10.34 -3.28 4.32
CA TYR A 74 9.34 -3.56 5.34
C TYR A 74 9.97 -3.97 6.66
N GLY A 75 9.46 -3.41 7.75
CA GLY A 75 9.93 -3.72 9.09
C GLY A 75 9.04 -3.20 10.20
N GLN A 76 9.46 -3.47 11.42
CA GLN A 76 8.76 -3.02 12.63
C GLN A 76 9.34 -1.71 13.19
N LYS A 77 10.41 -1.21 12.58
CA LYS A 77 11.07 0.05 12.93
C LYS A 77 11.13 0.93 11.69
N ALA A 78 10.72 2.18 11.81
CA ALA A 78 10.72 3.10 10.67
C ALA A 78 12.15 3.37 10.18
N GLY A 79 12.34 3.21 8.86
CA GLY A 79 13.42 3.77 8.06
C GLY A 79 14.85 3.68 8.57
N ARG A 80 15.44 2.47 8.64
CA ARG A 80 16.84 2.34 9.07
C ARG A 80 17.88 2.44 7.94
N ARG A 81 17.51 2.23 6.69
CA ARG A 81 18.44 2.03 5.57
C ARG A 81 18.45 3.11 4.51
N LEU A 82 17.48 4.00 4.51
CA LEU A 82 17.46 5.07 3.54
C LEU A 82 18.48 6.14 3.94
N GLY A 83 19.53 6.28 3.14
CA GLY A 83 20.51 7.38 3.24
C GLY A 83 19.93 8.77 2.98
N LEU A 84 18.61 8.86 2.83
CA LEU A 84 17.84 10.08 2.70
C LEU A 84 17.54 10.65 4.09
N ALA A 85 17.67 11.96 4.25
CA ALA A 85 17.27 12.68 5.44
C ALA A 85 15.74 12.67 5.59
N LEU A 86 15.19 11.55 6.07
CA LEU A 86 13.76 11.41 6.31
C LEU A 86 13.39 12.17 7.58
N VAL A 87 12.45 13.07 7.46
CA VAL A 87 11.79 13.71 8.61
C VAL A 87 10.75 12.74 9.17
N VAL A 88 11.16 11.91 10.10
CA VAL A 88 10.27 10.98 10.81
C VAL A 88 9.96 11.56 12.18
N ASN A 89 8.69 11.53 12.59
CA ASN A 89 8.31 11.96 13.92
C ASN A 89 8.89 10.99 14.98
N PRO A 90 9.82 11.43 15.85
CA PRO A 90 10.47 10.57 16.82
C PRO A 90 9.49 9.97 17.86
N LEU A 91 8.36 10.62 18.12
CA LEU A 91 7.33 10.11 19.04
C LEU A 91 6.65 8.84 18.51
N LEU A 92 6.57 8.66 17.20
CA LEU A 92 6.02 7.44 16.57
C LEU A 92 6.95 6.24 16.75
N LEU A 93 8.25 6.47 16.96
CA LEU A 93 9.24 5.43 17.18
C LEU A 93 9.23 4.88 18.62
N LEU A 94 8.60 5.58 19.55
CA LEU A 94 8.57 5.22 20.99
C LEU A 94 7.40 4.27 21.33
N SER A 95 6.55 3.92 20.36
CA SER A 95 5.44 3.00 20.60
C SER A 95 5.95 1.58 20.89
N THR A 96 5.52 1.00 22.00
CA THR A 96 5.78 -0.40 22.37
C THR A 96 4.97 -1.41 21.57
N LYS A 97 3.97 -0.96 20.82
CA LYS A 97 3.17 -1.83 19.95
C LYS A 97 3.94 -2.18 18.69
N ARG A 98 3.83 -3.42 18.25
CA ARG A 98 4.38 -3.85 16.96
C ARG A 98 3.66 -3.10 15.85
N LYS A 99 4.41 -2.30 15.13
CA LYS A 99 3.93 -1.49 14.03
C LYS A 99 4.46 -2.05 12.71
N HIS A 100 3.77 -1.78 11.64
CA HIS A 100 4.08 -2.31 10.32
C HIS A 100 4.46 -1.18 9.40
N PHE A 101 5.76 -0.92 9.27
CA PHE A 101 6.27 0.16 8.44
C PHE A 101 6.66 -0.34 7.06
N LEU A 102 6.10 0.29 6.05
CA LEU A 102 6.48 0.16 4.66
C LEU A 102 7.20 1.43 4.24
N THR A 103 8.41 1.28 3.76
CA THR A 103 9.15 2.36 3.12
C THR A 103 9.19 2.14 1.62
N ILE A 104 8.83 3.16 0.86
CA ILE A 104 8.89 3.18 -0.60
C ILE A 104 9.82 4.30 -1.01
N SER A 105 10.83 3.97 -1.81
CA SER A 105 11.71 4.95 -2.45
C SER A 105 11.48 4.94 -3.95
N TRP A 106 11.43 6.13 -4.55
CA TRP A 106 11.20 6.30 -5.98
C TRP A 106 11.87 7.58 -6.51
N LYS A 107 11.96 7.69 -7.82
CA LYS A 107 12.32 8.95 -8.51
C LYS A 107 11.07 9.73 -8.87
N ASP A 108 11.06 11.02 -8.59
CA ASP A 108 9.98 11.91 -9.05
C ASP A 108 10.14 12.31 -10.54
N ASP A 109 9.27 13.18 -11.04
CA ASP A 109 9.30 13.62 -12.42
C ASP A 109 10.54 14.45 -12.78
N ASN A 110 11.27 14.95 -11.79
CA ASN A 110 12.51 15.69 -11.94
C ASN A 110 13.75 14.82 -11.68
N ASP A 111 13.57 13.49 -11.61
CA ASP A 111 14.62 12.52 -11.30
C ASP A 111 15.24 12.69 -9.89
N MET A 112 14.49 13.33 -9.00
CA MET A 112 14.88 13.52 -7.60
C MET A 112 14.46 12.34 -6.75
N ASP A 113 15.35 11.95 -5.83
CA ASP A 113 15.08 10.89 -4.87
C ASP A 113 13.97 11.28 -3.90
N GLN A 114 12.93 10.49 -3.88
CA GLN A 114 11.80 10.61 -2.97
C GLN A 114 11.64 9.36 -2.12
N ALA A 115 11.13 9.55 -0.92
CA ALA A 115 10.78 8.41 -0.07
C ALA A 115 9.59 8.74 0.83
N VAL A 116 8.84 7.71 1.17
CA VAL A 116 7.75 7.75 2.15
C VAL A 116 7.85 6.56 3.09
N VAL A 117 7.53 6.81 4.35
CA VAL A 117 7.33 5.77 5.37
C VAL A 117 5.86 5.78 5.75
N LEU A 118 5.19 4.66 5.51
CA LEU A 118 3.79 4.44 5.86
C LEU A 118 3.70 3.38 6.97
N GLU A 119 2.91 3.65 7.99
CA GLU A 119 2.48 2.63 8.94
C GLU A 119 1.20 1.99 8.39
N LEU A 120 1.25 0.71 8.07
CA LEU A 120 0.11 -0.02 7.51
C LEU A 120 -0.71 -0.70 8.60
N GLY A 121 -2.03 -0.75 8.42
CA GLY A 121 -2.89 -1.62 9.21
C GLY A 121 -2.45 -3.08 9.06
N LYS A 122 -2.42 -3.84 10.16
CA LYS A 122 -1.91 -5.23 10.19
C LYS A 122 -2.56 -6.15 9.16
N ASP A 123 -3.83 -5.92 8.86
CA ASP A 123 -4.65 -6.80 8.01
C ASP A 123 -4.35 -6.64 6.52
N ILE A 124 -3.72 -5.52 6.11
CA ILE A 124 -3.41 -5.22 4.72
C ILE A 124 -1.94 -5.44 4.35
N VAL A 125 -1.05 -5.62 5.32
CA VAL A 125 0.41 -5.69 5.11
C VAL A 125 0.76 -6.65 3.98
N ARG A 126 0.37 -7.91 4.09
CA ARG A 126 0.75 -8.96 3.12
C ARG A 126 0.25 -8.66 1.72
N VAL A 127 -0.99 -8.21 1.62
CA VAL A 127 -1.60 -7.87 0.33
C VAL A 127 -0.88 -6.69 -0.31
N GLN A 128 -0.60 -5.64 0.47
CA GLN A 128 0.10 -4.47 -0.03
C GLN A 128 1.53 -4.79 -0.48
N LEU A 129 2.29 -5.56 0.32
CA LEU A 129 3.64 -5.97 -0.05
C LEU A 129 3.67 -6.84 -1.31
N ALA A 130 2.78 -7.84 -1.41
CA ALA A 130 2.69 -8.71 -2.57
C ALA A 130 2.31 -7.92 -3.84
N THR A 131 1.35 -7.01 -3.74
CA THR A 131 0.92 -6.16 -4.86
C THR A 131 2.02 -5.23 -5.32
N LEU A 132 2.72 -4.57 -4.38
CA LEU A 132 3.84 -3.70 -4.71
C LEU A 132 4.96 -4.46 -5.40
N GLN A 133 5.35 -5.64 -4.89
CA GLN A 133 6.35 -6.49 -5.56
C GLN A 133 5.94 -6.85 -6.99
N ALA A 134 4.69 -7.28 -7.17
CA ALA A 134 4.18 -7.68 -8.48
C ALA A 134 4.14 -6.52 -9.48
N ARG A 135 3.75 -5.33 -9.04
CA ARG A 135 3.60 -4.16 -9.92
C ARG A 135 4.89 -3.41 -10.20
N THR A 136 5.80 -3.38 -9.23
CA THR A 136 7.10 -2.67 -9.38
C THR A 136 8.19 -3.57 -9.93
N GLY A 137 8.06 -4.89 -9.82
CA GLY A 137 9.13 -5.85 -10.07
C GLY A 137 10.27 -5.79 -9.04
N ARG A 138 10.13 -4.98 -7.98
CA ARG A 138 11.12 -4.85 -6.90
C ARG A 138 10.82 -5.84 -5.79
N LYS A 139 11.87 -6.46 -5.24
CA LYS A 139 11.73 -7.31 -4.06
C LYS A 139 11.59 -6.45 -2.82
N VAL A 140 10.74 -6.90 -1.87
CA VAL A 140 10.70 -6.27 -0.55
C VAL A 140 11.93 -6.69 0.26
N GLU A 141 12.67 -5.73 0.76
CA GLU A 141 13.73 -5.94 1.74
C GLU A 141 13.10 -5.97 3.15
N TYR A 142 13.36 -7.03 3.87
CA TYR A 142 12.89 -7.20 5.24
C TYR A 142 13.96 -6.79 6.22
N GLN A 143 13.63 -6.00 7.23
CA GLN A 143 14.59 -5.50 8.22
C GLN A 143 15.24 -6.62 9.06
N ASP A 144 14.45 -7.67 9.33
CA ASP A 144 14.86 -8.84 10.10
C ASP A 144 14.01 -10.07 9.76
N ASP A 145 14.34 -11.22 10.35
CA ASP A 145 13.60 -12.46 10.11
C ASP A 145 12.16 -12.43 10.66
N GLU A 146 11.88 -11.64 11.69
CA GLU A 146 10.54 -11.47 12.23
C GLU A 146 9.67 -10.68 11.25
N ALA A 147 10.20 -9.60 10.69
CA ALA A 147 9.54 -8.84 9.63
C ALA A 147 9.27 -9.73 8.40
N ARG A 148 10.22 -10.59 8.04
CA ARG A 148 10.04 -11.54 6.93
C ARG A 148 8.92 -12.53 7.20
N LYS A 149 8.89 -13.16 8.36
CA LYS A 149 7.82 -14.11 8.74
C LYS A 149 6.45 -13.47 8.70
N TYR A 150 6.35 -12.21 9.12
CA TYR A 150 5.07 -11.51 9.11
C TYR A 150 4.67 -11.07 7.69
N GLY A 151 5.56 -10.43 6.96
CA GLY A 151 5.29 -9.82 5.66
C GLY A 151 5.17 -10.83 4.51
N ALA A 152 6.05 -11.84 4.46
CA ALA A 152 6.03 -12.85 3.41
C ALA A 152 5.02 -14.00 3.66
N GLY A 153 4.49 -14.10 4.89
CA GLY A 153 3.74 -15.29 5.29
C GLY A 153 4.71 -16.42 5.57
N GLY A 154 4.81 -16.86 6.82
CA GLY A 154 5.67 -18.00 7.17
C GLY A 154 5.28 -19.22 6.33
N MET A 155 6.25 -19.75 5.60
CA MET A 155 6.27 -21.16 5.21
C MET A 155 6.92 -21.94 6.33
#